data_0a53e81aaf2c2fc1e0b941905d1e5859
#
_entry.id   0a53e81aaf2c2fc1e0b941905d1e5859
#
_cell.length_a   1.000
_cell.length_b   1.000
_cell.length_c   1.000
_cell.angle_alpha   90.00
_cell.angle_beta   90.00
_cell.angle_gamma   90.00
#
_symmetry.space_group_name_H-M   'P 1'
#
loop_
_entity.id
_entity.type
_entity.pdbx_description
1 polymer ?
#
loop_
_entity_poly.entity_id
_entity_poly.type
_entity_poly.pdbx_seq_one_letter_code
_entity_poly.pdbx_strand_id
1 'polypeptide(L)'
;MKRPWAFICAAEGTSSAHLRRYCRTVFECGYVPVCPRLQDGQFVALDDPDERHIYNDIVRDKLLRCPVLVVCGRDSDATVNAQLGLAEKYS
;
A
#
# COMPACT_ATOMS: atom_id res chain seq x y z
N MET A 1 -19.76 -2.72 -13.21
CA MET A 1 -19.58 -1.63 -12.25
C MET A 1 -18.11 -1.49 -11.88
N LYS A 2 -17.57 -0.29 -11.96
CA LYS A 2 -16.19 -0.03 -11.57
C LYS A 2 -16.11 0.16 -10.06
N ARG A 3 -15.13 -0.52 -9.44
CA ARG A 3 -14.83 -0.29 -8.03
C ARG A 3 -13.67 0.70 -7.92
N PRO A 4 -13.72 1.66 -7.01
CA PRO A 4 -12.57 2.55 -6.81
C PRO A 4 -11.39 1.77 -6.20
N TRP A 5 -10.18 2.17 -6.54
CA TRP A 5 -8.97 1.59 -5.99
C TRP A 5 -8.68 2.22 -4.63
N ALA A 6 -8.36 1.38 -3.66
CA ALA A 6 -8.02 1.81 -2.32
C ALA A 6 -6.61 1.34 -1.96
N PHE A 7 -5.71 2.27 -1.69
CA PHE A 7 -4.35 1.94 -1.30
C PHE A 7 -4.31 1.54 0.17
N ILE A 8 -3.68 0.40 0.45
CA ILE A 8 -3.57 -0.12 1.81
C ILE A 8 -2.31 0.41 2.47
N CYS A 9 -2.48 1.24 3.49
CA CYS A 9 -1.39 1.74 4.32
C CYS A 9 -1.35 0.95 5.62
N ALA A 10 -0.28 0.21 5.84
CA ALA A 10 -0.11 -0.60 7.04
C ALA A 10 1.31 -0.43 7.58
N ALA A 11 1.47 -0.71 8.88
CA ALA A 11 2.77 -0.63 9.55
C ALA A 11 3.80 -1.54 8.89
N GLU A 12 5.07 -1.13 8.93
CA GLU A 12 6.15 -1.83 8.26
C GLU A 12 6.28 -3.30 8.66
N GLY A 13 6.05 -3.60 9.94
CA GLY A 13 6.15 -4.97 10.45
C GLY A 13 4.90 -5.82 10.28
N THR A 14 3.88 -5.33 9.56
CA THR A 14 2.64 -6.08 9.39
C THR A 14 2.86 -7.36 8.59
N SER A 15 2.39 -8.49 9.11
CA SER A 15 2.55 -9.78 8.44
C SER A 15 1.70 -9.88 7.18
N SER A 16 2.10 -10.77 6.26
CA SER A 16 1.33 -11.03 5.05
C SER A 16 -0.09 -11.51 5.35
N ALA A 17 -0.26 -12.29 6.41
CA ALA A 17 -1.58 -12.76 6.84
C ALA A 17 -2.49 -11.59 7.23
N HIS A 18 -1.95 -10.62 7.98
CA HIS A 18 -2.70 -9.42 8.34
C HIS A 18 -3.01 -8.54 7.13
N LEU A 19 -2.04 -8.39 6.22
CA LEU A 19 -2.25 -7.63 5.00
C LEU A 19 -3.37 -8.23 4.14
N ARG A 20 -3.42 -9.55 4.03
CA ARG A 20 -4.51 -10.23 3.29
C ARG A 20 -5.86 -9.99 3.95
N ARG A 21 -5.93 -9.97 5.27
CA ARG A 21 -7.18 -9.66 5.99
C ARG A 21 -7.64 -8.24 5.72
N TYR A 22 -6.72 -7.28 5.73
CA TYR A 22 -7.04 -5.89 5.42
C TYR A 22 -7.58 -5.78 3.99
N CYS A 23 -6.92 -6.45 3.04
CA CYS A 23 -7.38 -6.45 1.66
C CYS A 23 -8.77 -7.09 1.53
N ARG A 24 -9.02 -8.17 2.23
CA ARG A 24 -10.33 -8.84 2.21
C ARG A 24 -11.42 -7.90 2.73
N THR A 25 -11.15 -7.23 3.85
CA THR A 25 -12.09 -6.28 4.44
C THR A 25 -12.39 -5.12 3.48
N VAL A 26 -11.36 -4.57 2.86
CA VAL A 26 -11.49 -3.47 1.91
C VAL A 26 -12.28 -3.93 0.68
N PHE A 27 -12.00 -5.13 0.20
CA PHE A 27 -12.75 -5.72 -0.91
C PHE A 27 -14.24 -5.87 -0.57
N GLU A 28 -14.55 -6.35 0.63
CA GLU A 28 -15.92 -6.50 1.08
C GLU A 28 -16.65 -5.17 1.22
N CYS A 29 -15.90 -4.09 1.43
CA CYS A 29 -16.46 -2.74 1.48
C CYS A 29 -16.70 -2.13 0.10
N GLY A 30 -16.39 -2.83 -0.98
CA GLY A 30 -16.68 -2.37 -2.33
C GLY A 30 -15.52 -1.74 -3.08
N TYR A 31 -14.29 -1.90 -2.59
CA TYR A 31 -13.09 -1.33 -3.22
C TYR A 31 -12.22 -2.41 -3.84
N VAL A 32 -11.29 -1.97 -4.71
CA VAL A 32 -10.19 -2.82 -5.16
C VAL A 32 -8.98 -2.51 -4.27
N PRO A 33 -8.58 -3.42 -3.39
CA PRO A 33 -7.42 -3.18 -2.52
C PRO A 33 -6.13 -3.19 -3.33
N VAL A 34 -5.30 -2.17 -3.12
CA VAL A 34 -3.98 -2.07 -3.75
C VAL A 34 -2.95 -2.16 -2.64
N CYS A 35 -2.21 -3.27 -2.61
CA CYS A 35 -1.23 -3.55 -1.57
C CYS A 35 0.07 -4.02 -2.21
N PRO A 36 1.03 -3.12 -2.48
CA PRO A 36 2.28 -3.49 -3.15
C PRO A 36 3.07 -4.57 -2.44
N ARG A 37 3.00 -4.65 -1.11
CA ARG A 37 3.71 -5.69 -0.35
C ARG A 37 3.23 -7.10 -0.70
N LEU A 38 1.96 -7.25 -1.04
CA LEU A 38 1.40 -8.54 -1.44
C LEU A 38 1.50 -8.79 -2.94
N GLN A 39 1.90 -7.80 -3.70
CA GLN A 39 2.04 -7.89 -5.16
C GLN A 39 3.51 -7.76 -5.54
N ASP A 40 3.98 -6.55 -5.75
CA ASP A 40 5.34 -6.30 -6.21
C ASP A 40 6.40 -6.76 -5.19
N GLY A 41 6.11 -6.68 -3.91
CA GLY A 41 7.02 -7.13 -2.85
C GLY A 41 7.28 -8.63 -2.86
N GLN A 42 6.47 -9.42 -3.59
CA GLN A 42 6.67 -10.86 -3.69
C GLN A 42 7.79 -11.26 -4.64
N PHE A 43 8.16 -10.40 -5.58
CA PHE A 43 9.15 -10.76 -6.60
C PHE A 43 10.31 -9.78 -6.72
N VAL A 44 10.26 -8.65 -6.03
CA VAL A 44 11.35 -7.67 -6.02
C VAL A 44 12.34 -8.00 -4.91
N ALA A 45 13.63 -7.95 -5.22
CA ALA A 45 14.68 -8.15 -4.22
C ALA A 45 14.88 -6.87 -3.42
N LEU A 46 14.21 -6.75 -2.28
CA LEU A 46 14.21 -5.52 -1.47
C LEU A 46 15.56 -5.26 -0.79
N ASP A 47 16.43 -6.26 -0.72
CA ASP A 47 17.79 -6.11 -0.20
C ASP A 47 18.77 -5.59 -1.25
N ASP A 48 18.39 -5.57 -2.52
CA ASP A 48 19.16 -4.96 -3.59
C ASP A 48 18.78 -3.48 -3.68
N PRO A 49 19.74 -2.54 -3.51
CA PRO A 49 19.42 -1.11 -3.53
C PRO A 49 18.76 -0.62 -4.82
N ASP A 50 19.14 -1.17 -5.96
CA ASP A 50 18.57 -0.77 -7.26
C ASP A 50 17.12 -1.24 -7.38
N GLU A 51 16.85 -2.50 -7.03
CA GLU A 51 15.50 -3.03 -7.09
C GLU A 51 14.59 -2.40 -6.03
N ARG A 52 15.14 -2.11 -4.86
CA ARG A 52 14.39 -1.42 -3.82
C ARG A 52 13.97 -0.02 -4.28
N HIS A 53 14.84 0.68 -5.00
CA HIS A 53 14.53 2.00 -5.55
C HIS A 53 13.37 1.89 -6.56
N ILE A 54 13.43 0.90 -7.45
CA ILE A 54 12.35 0.64 -8.41
C ILE A 54 11.05 0.32 -7.67
N TYR A 55 11.11 -0.51 -6.63
CA TYR A 55 9.95 -0.85 -5.82
C TYR A 55 9.31 0.40 -5.21
N ASN A 56 10.12 1.32 -4.66
CA ASN A 56 9.62 2.55 -4.09
C ASN A 56 8.91 3.42 -5.12
N ASP A 57 9.42 3.46 -6.35
CA ASP A 57 8.78 4.19 -7.45
C ASP A 57 7.44 3.55 -7.83
N ILE A 58 7.37 2.21 -7.84
CA ILE A 58 6.13 1.49 -8.11
C ILE A 58 5.09 1.79 -7.02
N VAL A 59 5.51 1.78 -5.76
CA VAL A 59 4.61 2.09 -4.63
C VAL A 59 4.05 3.50 -4.77
N ARG A 60 4.90 4.47 -5.08
CA ARG A 60 4.48 5.85 -5.28
C ARG A 60 3.48 5.98 -6.43
N ASP A 61 3.77 5.33 -7.55
CA ASP A 61 2.89 5.38 -8.72
C ASP A 61 1.51 4.80 -8.41
N LYS A 62 1.47 3.66 -7.73
CA LYS A 62 0.22 3.03 -7.33
C LYS A 62 -0.55 3.89 -6.33
N LEU A 63 0.15 4.50 -5.38
CA LEU A 63 -0.48 5.39 -4.40
C LEU A 63 -1.16 6.58 -5.08
N LEU A 64 -0.48 7.18 -6.07
CA LEU A 64 -1.02 8.34 -6.79
C LEU A 64 -2.22 8.00 -7.64
N ARG A 65 -2.36 6.74 -8.05
CA ARG A 65 -3.49 6.29 -8.87
C ARG A 65 -4.71 5.91 -8.06
N CYS A 66 -4.57 5.81 -6.73
CA CYS A 66 -5.68 5.40 -5.86
C CYS A 66 -6.43 6.62 -5.34
N PRO A 67 -7.74 6.73 -5.62
CA PRO A 67 -8.54 7.83 -5.07
C PRO A 67 -8.82 7.68 -3.57
N VAL A 68 -8.65 6.47 -3.02
CA VAL A 68 -8.94 6.17 -1.62
C VAL A 68 -7.68 5.67 -0.94
N LEU A 69 -7.43 6.15 0.27
CA LEU A 69 -6.34 5.72 1.12
C LEU A 69 -6.92 5.09 2.38
N VAL A 70 -6.58 3.83 2.64
CA VAL A 70 -7.06 3.12 3.82
C VAL A 70 -5.88 2.89 4.76
N VAL A 71 -5.96 3.43 5.97
CA VAL A 71 -4.95 3.27 7.00
C VAL A 71 -5.34 2.08 7.88
N CYS A 72 -4.47 1.09 7.95
CA CYS A 72 -4.71 -0.12 8.72
C CYS A 72 -3.65 -0.25 9.81
N GLY A 73 -4.09 -0.56 11.03
CA GLY A 73 -3.19 -0.71 12.16
C GLY A 73 -2.84 0.63 12.79
N ARG A 74 -1.66 0.71 13.42
CA ARG A 74 -1.21 1.93 14.10
C ARG A 74 -0.54 2.88 13.11
N ASP A 75 -0.91 4.15 13.20
CA ASP A 75 -0.40 5.19 12.31
C ASP A 75 0.90 5.82 12.80
N SER A 76 1.51 5.29 13.86
CA SER A 76 2.77 5.80 14.40
C SER A 76 4.00 5.32 13.63
N ASP A 77 3.84 4.40 12.71
CA ASP A 77 4.94 3.88 11.90
C ASP A 77 5.37 4.88 10.82
N ALA A 78 6.68 5.07 10.67
CA ALA A 78 7.22 6.05 9.73
C ALA A 78 6.83 5.75 8.27
N THR A 79 6.72 4.47 7.90
CA THR A 79 6.33 4.07 6.55
C THR A 79 4.90 4.52 6.25
N VAL A 80 3.99 4.30 7.18
CA VAL A 80 2.60 4.74 7.03
C VAL A 80 2.52 6.25 6.91
N ASN A 81 3.24 6.97 7.78
CA ASN A 81 3.25 8.43 7.74
C ASN A 81 3.78 8.97 6.41
N ALA A 82 4.82 8.34 5.85
CA ALA A 82 5.36 8.74 4.56
C ALA A 82 4.35 8.55 3.43
N GLN A 83 3.60 7.46 3.45
CA GLN A 83 2.56 7.19 2.45
C GLN A 83 1.40 8.18 2.55
N LEU A 84 0.98 8.51 3.78
CA LEU A 84 -0.05 9.52 4.00
C LEU A 84 0.40 10.89 3.49
N GLY A 85 1.67 11.26 3.75
CA GLY A 85 2.22 12.51 3.26
C GLY A 85 2.21 12.61 1.73
N LEU A 86 2.48 11.50 1.03
CA LEU A 86 2.40 11.47 -0.43
C LEU A 86 0.98 11.69 -0.90
N ALA A 87 -0.01 11.05 -0.27
CA ALA A 87 -1.40 11.20 -0.64
C ALA A 87 -1.86 12.65 -0.47
N GLU A 88 -1.50 13.28 0.62
CA GLU A 88 -1.82 14.69 0.86
C GLU A 88 -1.19 15.62 -0.17
N LYS A 89 0.06 15.34 -0.56
CA LYS A 89 0.79 16.18 -1.49
C LYS A 89 0.21 16.15 -2.90
N TYR A 90 -0.31 15.01 -3.33
CA TYR A 90 -0.70 14.79 -4.73
C TYR A 90 -2.20 14.54 -4.93
N SER A 91 -2.97 14.48 -3.89
CA SER A 91 -4.42 14.25 -4.00
C SER A 91 -5.22 15.49 -4.33
#